data_8525e2cc08ea5dc724322d6c265dfec8
#
_entry.id   8525e2cc08ea5dc724322d6c265dfec8
#
_cell.length_a   1.000
_cell.length_b   1.000
_cell.length_c   1.000
_cell.angle_alpha   90.00
_cell.angle_beta   90.00
_cell.angle_gamma   90.00
#
_symmetry.space_group_name_H-M   'P 1'
#
loop_
_entity.id
_entity.type
_entity.pdbx_description
1 polymer ?
#
loop_
_entity_poly.entity_id
_entity_poly.type
_entity_poly.pdbx_seq_one_letter_code
_entity_poly.pdbx_strand_id
1 'polypeptide(L)'
;MFADGRPAGHSRCDSRPSGAGVALAFEGTLGAPRPDHVVAGEASLDAGSCWARVRVAFDGLSVPLDVPPDVLLEIEGAPALVGATAQRLVRAGMRPGQSRDIEVVRVRSDRSVTSIAGRCIWVGGRDWQLILPLESTGFSVRPDGAVAGVEAAALLVE
;
A
#
# COMPACT_ATOMS: atom_id res chain seq x y z
N MET A 1 -12.55 2.52 -0.35
CA MET A 1 -12.49 1.26 0.43
C MET A 1 -13.91 0.75 0.67
N PHE A 2 -14.15 -0.51 0.44
CA PHE A 2 -15.48 -1.11 0.54
C PHE A 2 -15.42 -2.39 1.36
N ALA A 3 -16.46 -2.64 2.15
CA ALA A 3 -16.74 -3.91 2.79
C ALA A 3 -18.15 -4.31 2.37
N ASP A 4 -18.31 -5.53 1.86
CA ASP A 4 -19.59 -6.07 1.36
C ASP A 4 -20.29 -5.14 0.35
N GLY A 5 -19.51 -4.52 -0.55
CA GLY A 5 -20.02 -3.56 -1.54
C GLY A 5 -20.43 -2.19 -0.98
N ARG A 6 -20.20 -1.94 0.32
CA ARG A 6 -20.50 -0.67 0.99
C ARG A 6 -19.21 0.08 1.33
N PRO A 7 -19.22 1.42 1.38
CA PRO A 7 -18.06 2.18 1.83
C PRO A 7 -17.66 1.76 3.24
N ALA A 8 -16.41 1.29 3.40
CA ALA A 8 -15.83 0.91 4.69
C ALA A 8 -14.91 1.99 5.27
N GLY A 9 -14.84 3.13 4.63
CA GLY A 9 -14.01 4.26 4.95
C GLY A 9 -13.59 4.99 3.69
N HIS A 10 -12.81 6.04 3.84
CA HIS A 10 -12.20 6.74 2.73
C HIS A 10 -10.74 7.06 3.03
N SER A 11 -9.98 7.28 1.97
CA SER A 11 -8.58 7.64 2.09
C SER A 11 -8.20 8.70 1.08
N ARG A 12 -7.21 9.49 1.44
CA ARG A 12 -6.60 10.51 0.60
C ARG A 12 -5.08 10.38 0.67
N CYS A 13 -4.44 10.52 -0.45
CA CYS A 13 -2.99 10.59 -0.54
C CYS A 13 -2.60 11.70 -1.51
N ASP A 14 -1.82 12.65 -1.05
CA ASP A 14 -1.26 13.73 -1.85
C ASP A 14 0.23 13.47 -2.06
N SER A 15 0.71 13.67 -3.28
CA SER A 15 2.11 13.54 -3.61
C SER A 15 2.67 14.85 -4.16
N ARG A 16 3.93 15.13 -3.83
CA ARG A 16 4.66 16.28 -4.35
C ARG A 16 6.11 15.92 -4.61
N PRO A 17 6.75 16.54 -5.60
CA PRO A 17 8.20 16.40 -5.78
C PRO A 17 8.95 16.90 -4.53
N SER A 18 10.00 16.19 -4.15
CA SER A 18 10.85 16.53 -3.01
C SER A 18 12.30 16.16 -3.33
N GLY A 19 13.11 17.13 -3.71
CA GLY A 19 14.45 16.87 -4.24
C GLY A 19 14.36 15.99 -5.49
N ALA A 20 15.14 14.90 -5.55
CA ALA A 20 15.08 13.91 -6.62
C ALA A 20 13.99 12.85 -6.42
N GLY A 21 13.30 12.87 -5.31
CA GLY A 21 12.27 11.90 -4.93
C GLY A 21 10.87 12.49 -4.84
N VAL A 22 10.03 11.85 -4.04
CA VAL A 22 8.62 12.21 -3.86
C VAL A 22 8.27 12.21 -2.38
N ALA A 23 7.56 13.23 -1.92
CA ALA A 23 6.95 13.25 -0.60
C ALA A 23 5.46 12.91 -0.71
N LEU A 24 4.99 12.04 0.17
CA LEU A 24 3.60 11.60 0.26
C LEU A 24 3.02 12.03 1.60
N ALA A 25 1.81 12.57 1.58
CA ALA A 25 1.01 12.78 2.77
C ALA A 25 -0.30 12.00 2.62
N PHE A 26 -0.66 11.20 3.60
CA PHE A 26 -1.84 10.36 3.53
C PHE A 26 -2.67 10.45 4.80
N GLU A 27 -3.96 10.29 4.61
CA GLU A 27 -4.93 10.17 5.68
C GLU A 27 -6.05 9.23 5.27
N GLY A 28 -6.71 8.63 6.22
CA GLY A 28 -7.82 7.75 5.97
C GLY A 28 -8.63 7.47 7.21
N THR A 29 -9.82 6.94 6.99
CA THR A 29 -10.71 6.47 8.05
C THR A 29 -11.02 5.00 7.85
N LEU A 30 -11.18 4.29 8.95
CA LEU A 30 -11.55 2.88 9.00
C LEU A 30 -12.87 2.73 9.74
N GLY A 31 -13.66 1.74 9.33
CA GLY A 31 -14.94 1.44 9.94
C GLY A 31 -16.13 2.02 9.17
N ALA A 32 -17.23 1.30 9.20
CA ALA A 32 -18.51 1.67 8.61
C ALA A 32 -19.66 1.16 9.50
N PRO A 33 -20.76 1.93 9.66
CA PRO A 33 -21.09 3.25 9.09
C PRO A 33 -20.40 4.43 9.78
N ARG A 34 -19.74 4.21 10.92
CA ARG A 34 -19.00 5.24 11.65
C ARG A 34 -17.50 4.92 11.63
N PRO A 35 -16.62 5.91 11.43
CA PRO A 35 -15.20 5.69 11.52
C PRO A 35 -14.79 5.25 12.93
N ASP A 36 -14.17 4.07 13.05
CA ASP A 36 -13.61 3.55 14.31
C ASP A 36 -12.20 4.05 14.54
N HIS A 37 -11.45 4.26 13.44
CA HIS A 37 -10.05 4.66 13.48
C HIS A 37 -9.75 5.69 12.40
N VAL A 38 -8.81 6.57 12.70
CA VAL A 38 -8.23 7.52 11.75
C VAL A 38 -6.75 7.22 11.62
N VAL A 39 -6.29 7.06 10.39
CA VAL A 39 -4.87 6.94 10.07
C VAL A 39 -4.39 8.21 9.38
N ALA A 40 -3.22 8.66 9.74
CA ALA A 40 -2.56 9.78 9.07
C ALA A 40 -1.04 9.56 9.09
N GLY A 41 -0.36 10.05 8.09
CA GLY A 41 1.08 9.94 8.05
C GLY A 41 1.73 10.62 6.87
N GLU A 42 3.03 10.48 6.85
CA GLU A 42 3.89 10.99 5.80
C GLU A 42 4.90 9.91 5.41
N ALA A 43 5.23 9.87 4.14
CA ALA A 43 6.27 9.02 3.62
C ALA A 43 7.07 9.76 2.55
N SER A 44 8.31 9.38 2.37
CA SER A 44 9.10 9.86 1.25
C SER A 44 9.75 8.71 0.50
N LEU A 45 9.85 8.89 -0.80
CA LEU A 45 10.55 8.00 -1.71
C LEU A 45 11.78 8.71 -2.24
N ASP A 46 12.89 8.00 -2.37
CA ASP A 46 14.09 8.51 -3.01
C ASP A 46 13.96 8.52 -4.55
N ALA A 47 15.02 8.90 -5.24
CA ALA A 47 15.06 8.93 -6.70
C ALA A 47 14.82 7.55 -7.35
N GLY A 48 15.14 6.47 -6.66
CA GLY A 48 14.89 5.09 -7.09
C GLY A 48 13.51 4.57 -6.73
N SER A 49 12.63 5.41 -6.20
CA SER A 49 11.30 5.03 -5.69
C SER A 49 11.34 4.03 -4.54
N CYS A 50 12.39 4.06 -3.74
CA CYS A 50 12.52 3.30 -2.50
C CYS A 50 12.11 4.16 -1.30
N TRP A 51 11.59 3.50 -0.26
CA TRP A 51 11.20 4.19 0.97
C TRP A 51 12.41 4.82 1.64
N ALA A 52 12.41 6.12 1.82
CA ALA A 52 13.44 6.87 2.53
C ALA A 52 13.02 7.20 3.96
N ARG A 53 11.74 7.51 4.17
CA ARG A 53 11.18 7.86 5.47
C ARG A 53 9.69 7.52 5.49
N VAL A 54 9.24 6.93 6.58
CA VAL A 54 7.82 6.63 6.79
C VAL A 54 7.44 6.96 8.22
N ARG A 55 6.36 7.71 8.39
CA ARG A 55 5.73 8.00 9.67
C ARG A 55 4.24 7.73 9.56
N VAL A 56 3.69 7.04 10.53
CA VAL A 56 2.26 6.74 10.59
C VAL A 56 1.75 6.85 12.02
N ALA A 57 0.53 7.34 12.15
CA ALA A 57 -0.19 7.39 13.41
C ALA A 57 -1.62 6.90 13.20
N PHE A 58 -2.12 6.14 14.17
CA PHE A 58 -3.53 5.77 14.28
C PHE A 58 -4.11 6.49 15.49
N ASP A 59 -5.23 7.20 15.28
CA ASP A 59 -5.92 7.98 16.31
C ASP A 59 -4.98 8.94 17.07
N GLY A 60 -4.02 9.53 16.33
CA GLY A 60 -3.02 10.44 16.87
C GLY A 60 -1.84 9.77 17.58
N LEU A 61 -1.82 8.44 17.68
CA LEU A 61 -0.74 7.70 18.31
C LEU A 61 0.24 7.17 17.27
N SER A 62 1.49 7.59 17.35
CA SER A 62 2.54 7.18 16.44
C SER A 62 2.87 5.69 16.57
N VAL A 63 3.10 5.05 15.43
CA VAL A 63 3.59 3.67 15.36
C VAL A 63 5.11 3.70 15.23
N PRO A 64 5.86 3.05 16.14
CA PRO A 64 7.29 2.85 15.96
C PRO A 64 7.50 1.98 14.71
N LEU A 65 8.18 2.53 13.70
CA LEU A 65 8.27 1.90 12.40
C LEU A 65 9.64 2.12 11.78
N ASP A 66 10.27 1.02 11.40
CA ASP A 66 11.49 1.01 10.60
C ASP A 66 11.18 0.23 9.32
N VAL A 67 11.13 0.93 8.18
CA VAL A 67 10.73 0.37 6.91
C VAL A 67 11.96 0.19 6.02
N PRO A 68 12.27 -1.06 5.62
CA PRO A 68 13.30 -1.28 4.61
C PRO A 68 12.96 -0.57 3.29
N PRO A 69 13.96 -0.16 2.50
CA PRO A 69 13.72 0.69 1.33
C PRO A 69 12.95 0.00 0.19
N ASP A 70 13.01 -1.30 0.11
CA ASP A 70 12.53 -2.09 -1.04
C ASP A 70 11.30 -2.96 -0.78
N VAL A 71 10.62 -2.75 0.34
CA VAL A 71 9.40 -3.50 0.69
C VAL A 71 8.15 -2.90 0.05
N LEU A 72 7.11 -3.71 -0.08
CA LEU A 72 5.76 -3.22 -0.28
C LEU A 72 5.20 -2.80 1.08
N LEU A 73 4.80 -1.55 1.19
CA LEU A 73 4.24 -0.99 2.42
C LEU A 73 2.71 -0.99 2.32
N GLU A 74 2.08 -1.74 3.21
CA GLU A 74 0.63 -1.83 3.32
C GLU A 74 0.20 -1.27 4.67
N ILE A 75 -0.45 -0.11 4.65
CA ILE A 75 -0.99 0.53 5.85
C ILE A 75 -2.50 0.47 5.77
N GLU A 76 -3.13 -0.10 6.79
CA GLU A 76 -4.58 -0.18 6.90
C GLU A 76 -5.18 1.23 6.84
N GLY A 77 -6.11 1.45 5.92
CA GLY A 77 -6.70 2.77 5.68
C GLY A 77 -5.94 3.67 4.70
N ALA A 78 -4.78 3.26 4.20
CA ALA A 78 -4.00 4.02 3.23
C ALA A 78 -3.56 3.17 2.03
N PRO A 79 -4.51 2.68 1.21
CA PRO A 79 -4.21 1.75 0.12
C PRO A 79 -3.34 2.34 -1.00
N ALA A 80 -3.29 3.66 -1.13
CA ALA A 80 -2.53 4.32 -2.18
C ALA A 80 -1.01 4.04 -2.12
N LEU A 81 -0.48 3.70 -0.95
CA LEU A 81 0.95 3.43 -0.76
C LEU A 81 1.43 2.18 -1.51
N VAL A 82 0.55 1.24 -1.79
CA VAL A 82 0.86 0.06 -2.60
C VAL A 82 1.27 0.43 -4.02
N GLY A 83 0.69 1.49 -4.58
CA GLY A 83 1.00 1.97 -5.92
C GLY A 83 2.45 2.42 -6.11
N ALA A 84 3.07 2.96 -5.07
CA ALA A 84 4.48 3.36 -5.12
C ALA A 84 5.41 2.17 -5.39
N THR A 85 5.11 1.01 -4.81
CA THR A 85 5.86 -0.22 -5.06
C THR A 85 5.69 -0.71 -6.49
N ALA A 86 4.48 -0.69 -7.02
CA ALA A 86 4.24 -1.05 -8.42
C ALA A 86 5.06 -0.16 -9.37
N GLN A 87 5.07 1.14 -9.17
CA GLN A 87 5.89 2.06 -9.97
C GLN A 87 7.39 1.73 -9.88
N ARG A 88 7.89 1.42 -8.68
CA ARG A 88 9.29 1.03 -8.50
C ARG A 88 9.62 -0.22 -9.30
N LEU A 89 8.78 -1.23 -9.27
CA LEU A 89 8.97 -2.49 -9.99
C LEU A 89 8.97 -2.27 -11.51
N VAL A 90 8.10 -1.43 -12.03
CA VAL A 90 8.10 -1.06 -13.45
C VAL A 90 9.39 -0.34 -13.83
N ARG A 91 9.84 0.60 -13.05
CA ARG A 91 11.12 1.30 -13.27
C ARG A 91 12.33 0.37 -13.19
N ALA A 92 12.24 -0.68 -12.39
CA ALA A 92 13.26 -1.73 -12.29
C ALA A 92 13.24 -2.73 -13.45
N GLY A 93 12.36 -2.55 -14.44
CA GLY A 93 12.31 -3.35 -15.66
C GLY A 93 11.28 -4.48 -15.64
N MET A 94 10.38 -4.52 -14.67
CA MET A 94 9.29 -5.48 -14.66
C MET A 94 8.33 -5.25 -15.84
N ARG A 95 7.89 -6.32 -16.47
CA ARG A 95 7.00 -6.30 -17.64
C ARG A 95 5.66 -6.96 -17.30
N PRO A 96 4.57 -6.65 -18.04
CA PRO A 96 3.30 -7.34 -17.90
C PRO A 96 3.46 -8.86 -17.99
N GLY A 97 2.77 -9.58 -17.12
CA GLY A 97 2.84 -11.03 -17.01
C GLY A 97 3.96 -11.56 -16.12
N GLN A 98 4.86 -10.70 -15.67
CA GLN A 98 5.94 -11.09 -14.76
C GLN A 98 5.51 -11.00 -13.30
N SER A 99 6.21 -11.72 -12.46
CA SER A 99 6.06 -11.70 -11.01
C SER A 99 7.40 -11.48 -10.30
N ARG A 100 7.34 -10.92 -9.11
CA ARG A 100 8.49 -10.73 -8.22
C ARG A 100 8.13 -11.13 -6.81
N ASP A 101 9.05 -11.84 -6.16
CA ASP A 101 8.97 -12.04 -4.72
C ASP A 101 9.26 -10.70 -4.03
N ILE A 102 8.48 -10.39 -3.02
CA ILE A 102 8.56 -9.14 -2.30
C ILE A 102 8.24 -9.35 -0.82
N GLU A 103 8.94 -8.61 0.03
CA GLU A 103 8.57 -8.51 1.43
C GLU A 103 7.49 -7.45 1.59
N VAL A 104 6.45 -7.79 2.33
CA VAL A 104 5.34 -6.89 2.65
C VAL A 104 5.43 -6.50 4.11
N VAL A 105 5.53 -5.21 4.38
CA VAL A 105 5.40 -4.67 5.74
C VAL A 105 3.98 -4.17 5.90
N ARG A 106 3.25 -4.81 6.81
CA ARG A 106 1.84 -4.52 7.09
C ARG A 106 1.69 -3.83 8.42
N VAL A 107 1.05 -2.67 8.39
CA VAL A 107 0.74 -1.87 9.58
C VAL A 107 -0.76 -1.81 9.77
N ARG A 108 -1.24 -2.25 10.93
CA ARG A 108 -2.66 -2.31 11.24
C ARG A 108 -3.09 -1.27 12.27
N SER A 109 -4.39 -1.05 12.38
CA SER A 109 -4.99 -0.05 13.27
C SER A 109 -4.75 -0.31 14.77
N ASP A 110 -4.45 -1.54 15.15
CA ASP A 110 -4.00 -1.89 16.51
C ASP A 110 -2.53 -1.53 16.75
N ARG A 111 -1.88 -0.89 15.77
CA ARG A 111 -0.47 -0.52 15.75
C ARG A 111 0.50 -1.69 15.67
N SER A 112 0.02 -2.86 15.30
CA SER A 112 0.90 -4.00 14.98
C SER A 112 1.61 -3.79 13.65
N VAL A 113 2.86 -4.23 13.58
CA VAL A 113 3.69 -4.21 12.38
C VAL A 113 4.17 -5.62 12.13
N THR A 114 3.86 -6.16 10.96
CA THR A 114 4.25 -7.52 10.56
C THR A 114 4.95 -7.50 9.22
N SER A 115 5.90 -8.41 9.05
CA SER A 115 6.61 -8.63 7.80
C SER A 115 6.18 -9.99 7.23
N ILE A 116 5.75 -9.98 5.98
CA ILE A 116 5.18 -11.15 5.31
C ILE A 116 5.86 -11.32 3.96
N ALA A 117 6.32 -12.52 3.65
CA ALA A 117 6.81 -12.85 2.32
C ALA A 117 5.63 -12.97 1.35
N GLY A 118 5.72 -12.29 0.22
CA GLY A 118 4.67 -12.28 -0.78
C GLY A 118 5.22 -12.31 -2.20
N ARG A 119 4.31 -12.28 -3.15
CA ARG A 119 4.62 -12.19 -4.57
C ARG A 119 3.73 -11.15 -5.23
N CYS A 120 4.35 -10.24 -5.96
CA CYS A 120 3.66 -9.21 -6.71
C CYS A 120 3.65 -9.58 -8.19
N ILE A 121 2.49 -9.55 -8.82
CA ILE A 121 2.29 -9.89 -10.22
C ILE A 121 1.73 -8.68 -10.95
N TRP A 122 2.38 -8.28 -12.03
CA TRP A 122 1.80 -7.34 -12.97
C TRP A 122 0.98 -8.11 -14.00
N VAL A 123 -0.33 -8.15 -13.82
CA VAL A 123 -1.25 -8.92 -14.67
C VAL A 123 -1.30 -8.34 -16.09
N GLY A 124 -1.35 -7.02 -16.20
CA GLY A 124 -1.37 -6.31 -17.47
C GLY A 124 -2.04 -4.95 -17.35
N GLY A 125 -1.70 -3.99 -18.21
CA GLY A 125 -2.27 -2.65 -18.15
C GLY A 125 -2.07 -2.00 -16.78
N ARG A 126 -3.16 -1.72 -16.09
CA ARG A 126 -3.17 -1.14 -14.74
C ARG A 126 -3.33 -2.18 -13.63
N ASP A 127 -3.53 -3.44 -13.98
CA ASP A 127 -3.95 -4.48 -13.05
C ASP A 127 -2.75 -5.20 -12.46
N TRP A 128 -2.76 -5.29 -11.14
CA TRP A 128 -1.76 -5.95 -10.32
C TRP A 128 -2.40 -6.90 -9.34
N GLN A 129 -1.63 -7.88 -8.91
CA GLN A 129 -2.04 -8.82 -7.88
C GLN A 129 -0.91 -9.01 -6.87
N LEU A 130 -1.26 -8.97 -5.59
CA LEU A 130 -0.38 -9.30 -4.48
C LEU A 130 -0.86 -10.62 -3.89
N ILE A 131 0.02 -11.62 -3.88
CA ILE A 131 -0.26 -12.94 -3.32
C ILE A 131 0.52 -13.09 -2.02
N LEU A 132 -0.21 -13.34 -0.96
CA LEU A 132 0.29 -13.67 0.37
C LEU A 132 -0.09 -15.10 0.74
N PRO A 133 0.47 -15.71 1.81
CA PRO A 133 0.20 -17.11 2.13
C PRO A 133 -1.27 -17.48 2.31
N LEU A 134 -2.11 -16.57 2.83
CA LEU A 134 -3.51 -16.84 3.13
C LEU A 134 -4.49 -15.91 2.41
N GLU A 135 -4.00 -14.98 1.60
CA GLU A 135 -4.85 -14.02 0.91
C GLU A 135 -4.25 -13.58 -0.42
N SER A 136 -5.10 -13.06 -1.27
CA SER A 136 -4.72 -12.43 -2.53
C SER A 136 -5.44 -11.09 -2.64
N THR A 137 -4.72 -10.05 -3.04
CA THR A 137 -5.28 -8.72 -3.23
C THR A 137 -5.02 -8.27 -4.65
N GLY A 138 -6.08 -7.98 -5.39
CA GLY A 138 -6.01 -7.30 -6.68
C GLY A 138 -6.05 -5.78 -6.47
N PHE A 139 -5.24 -5.06 -7.21
CA PHE A 139 -5.26 -3.59 -7.20
C PHE A 139 -4.97 -3.03 -8.58
N SER A 140 -5.51 -1.86 -8.84
CA SER A 140 -5.33 -1.14 -10.09
C SER A 140 -4.53 0.14 -9.84
N VAL A 141 -3.47 0.32 -10.61
CA VAL A 141 -2.55 1.46 -10.48
C VAL A 141 -2.63 2.33 -11.72
N ARG A 142 -2.92 3.61 -11.53
CA ARG A 142 -2.92 4.59 -12.61
C ARG A 142 -1.47 4.96 -13.00
N PRO A 143 -1.26 5.55 -14.20
CA PRO A 143 0.09 5.97 -14.62
C PRO A 143 0.78 6.95 -13.67
N ASP A 144 0.01 7.72 -12.88
CA ASP A 144 0.54 8.62 -11.86
C ASP A 144 0.90 7.91 -10.53
N GLY A 145 0.70 6.60 -10.45
CA GLY A 145 0.94 5.79 -9.26
C GLY A 145 -0.19 5.72 -8.26
N ALA A 146 -1.29 6.43 -8.51
CA ALA A 146 -2.45 6.35 -7.63
C ALA A 146 -3.15 4.99 -7.77
N VAL A 147 -3.54 4.41 -6.65
CA VAL A 147 -4.35 3.18 -6.64
C VAL A 147 -5.80 3.55 -6.93
N ALA A 148 -6.33 3.01 -8.02
CA ALA A 148 -7.70 3.29 -8.48
C ALA A 148 -8.72 2.32 -7.86
N GLY A 149 -8.31 1.14 -7.44
CA GLY A 149 -9.19 0.17 -6.80
C GLY A 149 -8.41 -0.94 -6.14
N VAL A 150 -8.98 -1.53 -5.10
CA VAL A 150 -8.40 -2.65 -4.36
C VAL A 150 -9.49 -3.70 -4.15
N GLU A 151 -9.20 -4.93 -4.54
CA GLU A 151 -10.04 -6.09 -4.28
C GLU A 151 -9.24 -7.11 -3.50
N ALA A 152 -9.73 -7.48 -2.33
CA ALA A 152 -9.12 -8.51 -1.51
C ALA A 152 -9.97 -9.77 -1.51
N ALA A 153 -9.32 -10.92 -1.68
CA ALA A 153 -9.95 -12.22 -1.54
C ALA A 153 -9.09 -13.12 -0.66
N ALA A 154 -9.73 -13.80 0.27
CA ALA A 154 -9.06 -14.85 1.02
C ALA A 154 -8.78 -16.04 0.09
N LEU A 155 -7.57 -16.60 0.15
CA LEU A 155 -7.29 -17.87 -0.50
C LEU A 155 -7.95 -18.98 0.31
N LEU A 156 -8.87 -19.70 -0.32
CA LEU A 156 -9.40 -20.93 0.26
C LEU A 156 -8.27 -21.97 0.21
N VAL A 157 -7.79 -22.35 1.38
CA VAL A 157 -6.89 -23.49 1.53
C VAL A 157 -7.76 -24.74 1.62
N GLU A 158 -7.80 -25.51 0.56
CA GLU A 158 -8.38 -26.85 0.58
C GLU A 158 -7.44 -27.83 1.28
#